data_3b98ad05538ecc02b2c6bbf76bf96391
#
_entry.id   3b98ad05538ecc02b2c6bbf76bf96391
#
_cell.length_a   1.000
_cell.length_b   1.000
_cell.length_c   1.000
_cell.angle_alpha   90.00
_cell.angle_beta   90.00
_cell.angle_gamma   90.00
#
_symmetry.space_group_name_H-M   'P 1'
#
loop_
_entity.id
_entity.type
_entity.pdbx_description
1 polymer ?
#
loop_
_entity_poly.entity_id
_entity_poly.type
_entity_poly.pdbx_seq_one_letter_code
_entity_poly.pdbx_strand_id
1 'polypeptide(L)'
;ITGVSSQEEFEQLPFSSKADLRNAYPLGIQAVPDEEVVRIHSSSGTTGKPVIIPYTAKDVDDWAVMFARCYETAGITNKDHIQITAGYGLWTAGIGFQAGCEKLGAMAIPMGPGNTDKQIQMMMDLKSTVLTATSSYALLLAEEINKRGIRDQLYLKKGIFGSERWSEKMREYIKRELGVSLYDIYGLTEIYGPGIGISCDENAGMHYWDDYVYIEIVDPKTLQPV
;
A
#
# COMPACT_ATOMS: atom_id res chain seq x y z
N ILE A 1 -5.26 25.23 0.12
CA ILE A 1 -6.49 25.75 0.74
C ILE A 1 -6.07 26.92 1.59
N THR A 2 -6.23 28.13 1.07
CA THR A 2 -5.93 29.36 1.79
C THR A 2 -7.15 29.74 2.62
N GLY A 3 -6.96 30.05 3.92
CA GLY A 3 -8.02 30.58 4.79
C GLY A 3 -8.62 29.57 5.77
N VAL A 4 -8.17 28.32 5.79
CA VAL A 4 -8.56 27.35 6.83
C VAL A 4 -7.55 27.44 7.97
N SER A 5 -8.01 27.77 9.17
CA SER A 5 -7.18 28.03 10.35
C SER A 5 -7.56 27.16 11.56
N SER A 6 -8.67 26.44 11.50
CA SER A 6 -9.12 25.52 12.55
C SER A 6 -9.65 24.21 11.99
N GLN A 7 -9.81 23.22 12.85
CA GLN A 7 -10.43 21.94 12.50
C GLN A 7 -11.89 22.13 12.09
N GLU A 8 -12.64 22.98 12.78
CA GLU A 8 -14.03 23.26 12.48
C GLU A 8 -14.21 23.89 11.09
N GLU A 9 -13.29 24.78 10.68
CA GLU A 9 -13.28 25.34 9.33
C GLU A 9 -12.91 24.28 8.28
N PHE A 10 -12.01 23.36 8.61
CA PHE A 10 -11.64 22.27 7.72
C PHE A 10 -12.82 21.32 7.47
N GLU A 11 -13.57 20.96 8.52
CA GLU A 11 -14.75 20.10 8.45
C GLU A 11 -15.92 20.71 7.66
N GLN A 12 -15.90 22.01 7.41
CA GLN A 12 -16.88 22.69 6.53
C GLN A 12 -16.49 22.66 5.04
N LEU A 13 -15.30 22.18 4.69
CA LEU A 13 -14.90 22.05 3.30
C LEU A 13 -15.76 21.03 2.57
N PRO A 14 -16.13 21.28 1.31
CA PRO A 14 -16.89 20.30 0.55
C PRO A 14 -16.06 19.06 0.25
N PHE A 15 -16.68 17.89 0.35
CA PHE A 15 -16.07 16.65 -0.09
C PHE A 15 -15.88 16.63 -1.61
N SER A 16 -14.75 16.10 -2.07
CA SER A 16 -14.54 15.75 -3.47
C SER A 16 -14.81 14.28 -3.70
N SER A 17 -15.30 13.96 -4.86
CA SER A 17 -15.59 12.59 -5.28
C SER A 17 -14.63 12.13 -6.37
N LYS A 18 -14.62 10.83 -6.63
CA LYS A 18 -13.87 10.27 -7.78
C LYS A 18 -14.34 10.84 -9.13
N ALA A 19 -15.60 11.28 -9.22
CA ALA A 19 -16.13 11.95 -10.41
C ALA A 19 -15.46 13.31 -10.63
N ASP A 20 -15.26 14.09 -9.58
CA ASP A 20 -14.60 15.39 -9.65
C ASP A 20 -13.15 15.24 -10.13
N LEU A 21 -12.41 14.25 -9.58
CA LEU A 21 -11.06 13.94 -10.02
C LEU A 21 -10.99 13.53 -11.50
N ARG A 22 -11.97 12.75 -11.98
CA ARG A 22 -12.05 12.34 -13.39
C ARG A 22 -12.43 13.49 -14.32
N ASN A 23 -13.30 14.39 -13.89
CA ASN A 23 -13.70 15.58 -14.64
C ASN A 23 -12.52 16.55 -14.79
N ALA A 24 -11.62 16.57 -13.82
CA ALA A 24 -10.38 17.35 -13.83
C ALA A 24 -9.21 16.68 -14.58
N TYR A 25 -9.45 15.57 -15.27
CA TYR A 25 -8.41 14.84 -16.01
C TYR A 25 -7.72 15.75 -17.08
N PRO A 26 -6.38 15.70 -17.23
CA PRO A 26 -5.45 14.86 -16.47
C PRO A 26 -5.00 15.46 -15.13
N LEU A 27 -4.80 16.77 -15.00
CA LEU A 27 -4.17 17.44 -13.86
C LEU A 27 -4.91 18.74 -13.44
N GLY A 28 -6.20 18.82 -13.74
CA GLY A 28 -6.98 20.07 -13.57
C GLY A 28 -7.18 20.54 -12.14
N ILE A 29 -6.84 19.72 -11.12
CA ILE A 29 -6.84 20.10 -9.70
C ILE A 29 -5.43 20.08 -9.08
N GLN A 30 -4.39 20.07 -9.92
CA GLN A 30 -3.02 20.20 -9.44
C GLN A 30 -2.83 21.51 -8.67
N ALA A 31 -2.27 21.43 -7.47
CA ALA A 31 -2.16 22.57 -6.55
C ALA A 31 -0.79 23.28 -6.62
N VAL A 32 0.15 22.74 -7.39
CA VAL A 32 1.51 23.27 -7.54
C VAL A 32 1.88 23.40 -9.02
N PRO A 33 2.85 24.23 -9.41
CA PRO A 33 3.36 24.32 -10.78
C PRO A 33 4.00 22.99 -11.25
N ASP A 34 4.05 22.77 -12.56
CA ASP A 34 4.57 21.53 -13.15
C ASP A 34 6.03 21.25 -12.75
N GLU A 35 6.85 22.29 -12.60
CA GLU A 35 8.26 22.17 -12.20
C GLU A 35 8.48 21.67 -10.77
N GLU A 36 7.46 21.68 -9.93
CA GLU A 36 7.51 21.08 -8.58
C GLU A 36 7.07 19.60 -8.56
N VAL A 37 6.45 19.13 -9.63
CA VAL A 37 6.01 17.73 -9.75
C VAL A 37 7.17 16.85 -10.17
N VAL A 38 7.56 15.90 -9.32
CA VAL A 38 8.67 14.97 -9.57
C VAL A 38 8.21 13.57 -9.97
N ARG A 39 6.92 13.26 -9.76
CA ARG A 39 6.35 11.94 -10.04
C ARG A 39 4.85 12.03 -10.28
N ILE A 40 4.32 11.14 -11.10
CA ILE A 40 2.88 10.93 -11.24
C ILE A 40 2.54 9.46 -11.03
N HIS A 41 1.37 9.21 -10.46
CA HIS A 41 0.75 7.90 -10.39
C HIS A 41 -0.69 7.97 -10.90
N SER A 42 -1.25 6.82 -11.22
CA SER A 42 -2.64 6.74 -11.64
C SER A 42 -3.38 5.55 -11.06
N SER A 43 -4.68 5.70 -10.91
CA SER A 43 -5.57 4.57 -10.69
C SER A 43 -5.66 3.69 -11.95
N SER A 44 -6.09 2.43 -11.79
CA SER A 44 -6.18 1.46 -12.90
C SER A 44 -7.10 1.87 -14.05
N GLY A 45 -8.03 2.80 -13.81
CA GLY A 45 -8.96 3.27 -14.86
C GLY A 45 -10.01 2.22 -15.32
N THR A 46 -10.18 1.11 -14.62
CA THR A 46 -11.11 0.01 -15.00
C THR A 46 -12.56 0.44 -15.16
N THR A 47 -12.98 1.53 -14.53
CA THR A 47 -14.34 2.06 -14.54
C THR A 47 -14.46 3.39 -15.31
N GLY A 48 -13.50 3.73 -16.16
CA GLY A 48 -13.48 4.98 -16.95
C GLY A 48 -12.08 5.60 -17.01
N LYS A 49 -12.00 6.93 -17.22
CA LYS A 49 -10.71 7.63 -17.22
C LYS A 49 -9.98 7.38 -15.89
N PRO A 50 -8.66 7.09 -15.91
CA PRO A 50 -7.89 6.98 -14.69
C PRO A 50 -7.86 8.32 -13.94
N VAL A 51 -7.67 8.26 -12.64
CA VAL A 51 -7.31 9.43 -11.84
C VAL A 51 -5.80 9.56 -11.86
N ILE A 52 -5.29 10.73 -12.20
CA ILE A 52 -3.86 11.04 -12.19
C ILE A 52 -3.56 11.86 -10.95
N ILE A 53 -2.56 11.43 -10.19
CA ILE A 53 -2.13 12.09 -8.96
C ILE A 53 -0.66 12.53 -9.13
N PRO A 54 -0.39 13.84 -9.15
CA PRO A 54 0.97 14.37 -9.14
C PRO A 54 1.53 14.39 -7.71
N TYR A 55 2.83 14.20 -7.58
CA TYR A 55 3.57 14.23 -6.32
C TYR A 55 4.73 15.20 -6.42
N THR A 56 4.89 16.04 -5.42
CA THR A 56 6.12 16.82 -5.19
C THR A 56 7.19 15.92 -4.55
N ALA A 57 8.42 16.43 -4.45
CA ALA A 57 9.49 15.73 -3.73
C ALA A 57 9.12 15.51 -2.25
N LYS A 58 8.42 16.47 -1.64
CA LYS A 58 7.92 16.34 -0.26
C LYS A 58 6.89 15.23 -0.15
N ASP A 59 5.92 15.17 -1.07
CA ASP A 59 4.88 14.10 -1.04
C ASP A 59 5.49 12.71 -1.17
N VAL A 60 6.54 12.57 -2.00
CA VAL A 60 7.28 11.30 -2.15
C VAL A 60 7.97 10.90 -0.85
N ASP A 61 8.60 11.84 -0.15
CA ASP A 61 9.28 11.56 1.13
C ASP A 61 8.27 11.26 2.25
N ASP A 62 7.20 12.05 2.36
CA ASP A 62 6.11 11.83 3.32
C ASP A 62 5.50 10.42 3.15
N TRP A 63 5.24 10.04 1.90
CA TRP A 63 4.72 8.71 1.59
C TRP A 63 5.70 7.58 1.97
N ALA A 64 6.99 7.78 1.71
CA ALA A 64 8.02 6.82 2.14
C ALA A 64 8.08 6.68 3.67
N VAL A 65 7.88 7.77 4.42
CA VAL A 65 7.78 7.75 5.89
C VAL A 65 6.57 6.94 6.35
N MET A 66 5.38 7.17 5.78
CA MET A 66 4.18 6.39 6.12
C MET A 66 4.38 4.90 5.88
N PHE A 67 4.99 4.53 4.74
CA PHE A 67 5.30 3.13 4.45
C PHE A 67 6.33 2.52 5.41
N ALA A 68 7.37 3.27 5.78
CA ALA A 68 8.34 2.81 6.78
C ALA A 68 7.66 2.53 8.12
N ARG A 69 6.74 3.39 8.56
CA ARG A 69 5.92 3.17 9.76
C ARG A 69 5.05 1.92 9.65
N CYS A 70 4.50 1.61 8.46
CA CYS A 70 3.79 0.35 8.23
C CYS A 70 4.70 -0.86 8.47
N TYR A 71 5.91 -0.83 7.96
CA TYR A 71 6.88 -1.90 8.21
C TYR A 71 7.25 -2.02 9.68
N GLU A 72 7.51 -0.91 10.35
CA GLU A 72 7.81 -0.87 11.80
C GLU A 72 6.65 -1.42 12.63
N THR A 73 5.40 -1.06 12.31
CA THR A 73 4.20 -1.59 12.98
C THR A 73 4.08 -3.10 12.81
N ALA A 74 4.46 -3.64 11.65
CA ALA A 74 4.57 -5.08 11.43
C ALA A 74 5.82 -5.69 12.07
N GLY A 75 6.62 -4.93 12.83
CA GLY A 75 7.85 -5.39 13.47
C GLY A 75 8.95 -5.77 12.47
N ILE A 76 8.95 -5.15 11.29
CA ILE A 76 9.99 -5.31 10.26
C ILE A 76 11.08 -4.27 10.53
N THR A 77 12.33 -4.65 10.29
CA THR A 77 13.51 -3.86 10.60
C THR A 77 14.46 -3.79 9.40
N ASN A 78 15.53 -3.03 9.55
CA ASN A 78 16.61 -2.94 8.55
C ASN A 78 17.40 -4.25 8.33
N LYS A 79 17.08 -5.32 9.08
CA LYS A 79 17.68 -6.65 8.90
C LYS A 79 16.85 -7.55 7.97
N ASP A 80 15.69 -7.08 7.55
CA ASP A 80 14.77 -7.86 6.75
C ASP A 80 15.04 -7.70 5.25
N HIS A 81 14.73 -8.76 4.50
CA HIS A 81 14.77 -8.81 3.05
C HIS A 81 13.33 -8.83 2.52
N ILE A 82 12.90 -7.74 1.91
CA ILE A 82 11.51 -7.52 1.53
C ILE A 82 11.33 -7.79 0.05
N GLN A 83 10.69 -8.91 -0.28
CA GLN A 83 10.34 -9.22 -1.67
C GLN A 83 9.05 -8.53 -2.08
N ILE A 84 9.15 -7.65 -3.09
CA ILE A 84 8.05 -6.81 -3.55
C ILE A 84 7.53 -7.38 -4.87
N THR A 85 6.33 -7.97 -4.82
CA THR A 85 5.68 -8.57 -5.99
C THR A 85 4.58 -7.70 -6.59
N ALA A 86 4.32 -6.55 -5.98
CA ALA A 86 3.36 -5.58 -6.50
C ALA A 86 3.84 -4.91 -7.78
N GLY A 87 2.90 -4.49 -8.65
CA GLY A 87 3.21 -3.84 -9.92
C GLY A 87 3.92 -2.49 -9.75
N TYR A 88 4.85 -2.23 -10.64
CA TYR A 88 5.54 -0.95 -10.81
C TYR A 88 4.93 -0.15 -11.97
N GLY A 89 5.39 1.06 -12.19
CA GLY A 89 4.91 1.97 -13.23
C GLY A 89 3.93 3.01 -12.67
N LEU A 90 2.86 3.27 -13.40
CA LEU A 90 1.87 4.27 -12.97
C LEU A 90 1.07 3.85 -11.73
N TRP A 91 0.93 2.55 -11.48
CA TRP A 91 0.30 2.08 -10.26
C TRP A 91 1.20 2.31 -9.04
N THR A 92 0.59 2.71 -7.92
CA THR A 92 1.31 3.18 -6.73
C THR A 92 2.02 2.09 -5.94
N ALA A 93 1.55 0.83 -5.98
CA ALA A 93 1.92 -0.16 -4.96
C ALA A 93 3.41 -0.51 -4.96
N GLY A 94 3.99 -0.96 -6.08
CA GLY A 94 5.38 -1.43 -6.11
C GLY A 94 6.38 -0.39 -5.63
N ILE A 95 6.27 0.83 -6.16
CA ILE A 95 7.19 1.92 -5.81
C ILE A 95 7.00 2.40 -4.36
N GLY A 96 5.77 2.36 -3.84
CA GLY A 96 5.49 2.72 -2.45
C GLY A 96 6.14 1.73 -1.48
N PHE A 97 5.96 0.43 -1.70
CA PHE A 97 6.62 -0.62 -0.93
C PHE A 97 8.15 -0.46 -0.95
N GLN A 98 8.71 -0.18 -2.12
CA GLN A 98 10.15 0.02 -2.26
C GLN A 98 10.63 1.25 -1.51
N ALA A 99 9.99 2.40 -1.71
CA ALA A 99 10.38 3.65 -1.05
C ALA A 99 10.36 3.53 0.48
N GLY A 100 9.32 2.90 1.04
CA GLY A 100 9.25 2.64 2.49
C GLY A 100 10.33 1.66 2.97
N CYS A 101 10.63 0.62 2.18
CA CYS A 101 11.70 -0.33 2.49
C CYS A 101 13.07 0.36 2.54
N GLU A 102 13.38 1.19 1.55
CA GLU A 102 14.63 1.96 1.49
C GLU A 102 14.70 3.00 2.62
N LYS A 103 13.57 3.66 2.95
CA LYS A 103 13.47 4.60 4.08
C LYS A 103 13.73 3.93 5.42
N LEU A 104 13.24 2.69 5.60
CA LEU A 104 13.51 1.86 6.79
C LEU A 104 14.97 1.38 6.84
N GLY A 105 15.67 1.36 5.71
CA GLY A 105 17.03 0.82 5.58
C GLY A 105 17.06 -0.70 5.42
N ALA A 106 15.94 -1.35 5.07
CA ALA A 106 15.85 -2.77 4.77
C ALA A 106 16.23 -3.07 3.32
N MET A 107 16.49 -4.36 3.00
CA MET A 107 16.83 -4.77 1.64
C MET A 107 15.56 -4.91 0.79
N ALA A 108 15.41 -4.06 -0.21
CA ALA A 108 14.34 -4.18 -1.19
C ALA A 108 14.71 -5.17 -2.30
N ILE A 109 13.81 -6.12 -2.60
CA ILE A 109 13.91 -7.07 -3.73
C ILE A 109 12.73 -6.76 -4.68
N PRO A 110 12.92 -5.84 -5.64
CA PRO A 110 11.85 -5.28 -6.47
C PRO A 110 11.52 -6.21 -7.65
N MET A 111 10.87 -7.32 -7.39
CA MET A 111 10.55 -8.35 -8.39
C MET A 111 9.46 -7.90 -9.38
N GLY A 112 8.49 -7.12 -8.91
CA GLY A 112 7.29 -6.82 -9.69
C GLY A 112 6.36 -8.05 -9.84
N PRO A 113 5.26 -7.95 -10.61
CA PRO A 113 4.27 -9.01 -10.72
C PRO A 113 4.67 -10.13 -11.69
N GLY A 114 4.07 -11.30 -11.50
CA GLY A 114 4.19 -12.45 -12.41
C GLY A 114 5.44 -13.29 -12.23
N ASN A 115 5.64 -14.23 -13.15
CA ASN A 115 6.75 -15.19 -13.16
C ASN A 115 6.95 -15.92 -11.83
N THR A 116 5.93 -16.69 -11.42
CA THR A 116 5.86 -17.39 -10.13
C THR A 116 7.09 -18.26 -9.84
N ASP A 117 7.65 -18.93 -10.85
CA ASP A 117 8.85 -19.74 -10.69
C ASP A 117 10.05 -18.90 -10.27
N LYS A 118 10.27 -17.77 -10.95
CA LYS A 118 11.35 -16.86 -10.62
C LYS A 118 11.12 -16.18 -9.26
N GLN A 119 9.87 -15.90 -8.90
CA GLN A 119 9.53 -15.35 -7.57
C GLN A 119 9.97 -16.31 -6.47
N ILE A 120 9.62 -17.58 -6.58
CA ILE A 120 9.97 -18.61 -5.61
C ILE A 120 11.48 -18.83 -5.57
N GLN A 121 12.14 -18.89 -6.75
CA GLN A 121 13.59 -19.06 -6.82
C GLN A 121 14.32 -17.90 -6.11
N MET A 122 13.97 -16.65 -6.42
CA MET A 122 14.59 -15.48 -5.78
C MET A 122 14.28 -15.39 -4.28
N MET A 123 13.09 -15.84 -3.88
CA MET A 123 12.69 -15.90 -2.47
C MET A 123 13.63 -16.83 -1.66
N MET A 124 14.03 -17.94 -2.25
CA MET A 124 15.02 -18.88 -1.65
C MET A 124 16.45 -18.32 -1.71
N ASP A 125 16.89 -17.89 -2.89
CA ASP A 125 18.28 -17.47 -3.14
C ASP A 125 18.64 -16.22 -2.32
N LEU A 126 17.73 -15.24 -2.24
CA LEU A 126 17.93 -14.00 -1.51
C LEU A 126 17.43 -14.06 -0.07
N LYS A 127 16.94 -15.22 0.37
CA LYS A 127 16.45 -15.45 1.74
C LYS A 127 15.44 -14.41 2.18
N SER A 128 14.42 -14.17 1.35
CA SER A 128 13.38 -13.19 1.63
C SER A 128 12.68 -13.50 2.95
N THR A 129 12.66 -12.52 3.88
CA THR A 129 12.02 -12.66 5.19
C THR A 129 10.61 -12.07 5.21
N VAL A 130 10.33 -11.16 4.29
CA VAL A 130 9.04 -10.48 4.14
C VAL A 130 8.57 -10.58 2.69
N LEU A 131 7.30 -10.89 2.50
CA LEU A 131 6.63 -10.87 1.20
C LEU A 131 5.58 -9.76 1.18
N THR A 132 5.60 -8.91 0.15
CA THR A 132 4.53 -7.96 -0.13
C THR A 132 3.84 -8.31 -1.44
N ALA A 133 2.51 -8.40 -1.43
CA ALA A 133 1.72 -8.84 -2.58
C ALA A 133 0.28 -8.31 -2.52
N THR A 134 -0.46 -8.48 -3.63
CA THR A 134 -1.93 -8.52 -3.54
C THR A 134 -2.36 -9.83 -2.87
N SER A 135 -3.52 -9.83 -2.23
CA SER A 135 -4.01 -11.02 -1.51
C SER A 135 -4.19 -12.22 -2.43
N SER A 136 -4.68 -12.02 -3.64
CA SER A 136 -4.84 -13.07 -4.65
C SER A 136 -3.51 -13.66 -5.12
N TYR A 137 -2.48 -12.83 -5.28
CA TYR A 137 -1.15 -13.32 -5.67
C TYR A 137 -0.44 -14.05 -4.53
N ALA A 138 -0.63 -13.60 -3.29
CA ALA A 138 -0.15 -14.30 -2.11
C ALA A 138 -0.78 -15.70 -1.99
N LEU A 139 -2.07 -15.84 -2.30
CA LEU A 139 -2.75 -17.13 -2.36
C LEU A 139 -2.12 -18.04 -3.42
N LEU A 140 -1.92 -17.54 -4.64
CA LEU A 140 -1.28 -18.31 -5.71
C LEU A 140 0.13 -18.80 -5.30
N LEU A 141 0.93 -17.94 -4.69
CA LEU A 141 2.25 -18.31 -4.19
C LEU A 141 2.16 -19.38 -3.09
N ALA A 142 1.22 -19.26 -2.17
CA ALA A 142 0.97 -20.23 -1.12
C ALA A 142 0.60 -21.62 -1.69
N GLU A 143 -0.28 -21.66 -2.69
CA GLU A 143 -0.68 -22.87 -3.39
C GLU A 143 0.51 -23.53 -4.11
N GLU A 144 1.31 -22.76 -4.84
CA GLU A 144 2.48 -23.28 -5.57
C GLU A 144 3.58 -23.77 -4.63
N ILE A 145 3.84 -23.07 -3.53
CA ILE A 145 4.82 -23.47 -2.51
C ILE A 145 4.39 -24.77 -1.84
N ASN A 146 3.11 -24.89 -1.47
CA ASN A 146 2.54 -26.11 -0.89
C ASN A 146 2.64 -27.27 -1.88
N LYS A 147 2.21 -27.09 -3.13
CA LYS A 147 2.28 -28.10 -4.18
C LYS A 147 3.70 -28.64 -4.41
N ARG A 148 4.71 -27.78 -4.28
CA ARG A 148 6.14 -28.16 -4.42
C ARG A 148 6.73 -28.76 -3.15
N GLY A 149 6.08 -28.65 -2.01
CA GLY A 149 6.57 -29.13 -0.73
C GLY A 149 7.87 -28.44 -0.27
N ILE A 150 8.04 -27.15 -0.57
CA ILE A 150 9.30 -26.43 -0.37
C ILE A 150 9.22 -25.37 0.76
N ARG A 151 8.13 -25.33 1.52
CA ARG A 151 7.93 -24.35 2.58
C ARG A 151 9.13 -24.26 3.53
N ASP A 152 9.68 -25.38 3.93
CA ASP A 152 10.80 -25.45 4.89
C ASP A 152 12.13 -24.95 4.31
N GLN A 153 12.18 -24.67 3.01
CA GLN A 153 13.33 -24.05 2.34
C GLN A 153 13.23 -22.51 2.29
N LEU A 154 12.10 -21.95 2.71
CA LEU A 154 11.85 -20.51 2.69
C LEU A 154 12.22 -19.87 4.03
N TYR A 155 12.61 -18.61 3.97
CA TYR A 155 12.97 -17.80 5.14
C TYR A 155 11.85 -16.82 5.53
N LEU A 156 10.69 -16.88 4.87
CA LEU A 156 9.57 -16.00 5.12
C LEU A 156 9.09 -16.06 6.58
N LYS A 157 8.85 -14.89 7.15
CA LYS A 157 8.33 -14.70 8.50
C LYS A 157 7.07 -13.84 8.51
N LYS A 158 6.98 -12.89 7.58
CA LYS A 158 5.90 -11.90 7.53
C LYS A 158 5.39 -11.71 6.11
N GLY A 159 4.08 -11.45 6.01
CA GLY A 159 3.41 -11.08 4.77
C GLY A 159 2.63 -9.79 4.96
N ILE A 160 2.86 -8.80 4.10
CA ILE A 160 2.05 -7.58 4.03
C ILE A 160 1.25 -7.65 2.74
N PHE A 161 -0.06 -7.82 2.87
CA PHE A 161 -0.96 -8.02 1.74
C PHE A 161 -2.09 -7.00 1.77
N GLY A 162 -2.66 -6.68 0.60
CA GLY A 162 -3.72 -5.70 0.51
C GLY A 162 -4.22 -5.50 -0.92
N SER A 163 -4.78 -4.34 -1.18
CA SER A 163 -5.38 -3.92 -2.47
C SER A 163 -6.67 -4.65 -2.86
N GLU A 164 -7.00 -5.74 -2.20
CA GLU A 164 -8.16 -6.58 -2.47
C GLU A 164 -8.81 -7.02 -1.16
N ARG A 165 -10.12 -7.22 -1.17
CA ARG A 165 -10.79 -7.86 -0.04
C ARG A 165 -10.48 -9.36 -0.04
N TRP A 166 -10.20 -9.90 1.11
CA TRP A 166 -9.93 -11.32 1.33
C TRP A 166 -10.67 -11.85 2.56
N SER A 167 -11.11 -13.10 2.44
CA SER A 167 -11.87 -13.75 3.52
C SER A 167 -10.94 -14.27 4.61
N GLU A 168 -11.48 -14.48 5.81
CA GLU A 168 -10.74 -15.10 6.92
C GLU A 168 -10.20 -16.48 6.52
N LYS A 169 -10.99 -17.27 5.80
CA LYS A 169 -10.57 -18.58 5.29
C LYS A 169 -9.33 -18.47 4.39
N MET A 170 -9.25 -17.45 3.56
CA MET A 170 -8.10 -17.18 2.70
C MET A 170 -6.88 -16.74 3.52
N ARG A 171 -7.08 -15.89 4.54
CA ARG A 171 -6.03 -15.46 5.48
C ARG A 171 -5.39 -16.65 6.16
N GLU A 172 -6.21 -17.51 6.80
CA GLU A 172 -5.74 -18.70 7.50
C GLU A 172 -5.01 -19.68 6.58
N TYR A 173 -5.48 -19.85 5.34
CA TYR A 173 -4.80 -20.68 4.37
C TYR A 173 -3.40 -20.13 4.04
N ILE A 174 -3.30 -18.86 3.65
CA ILE A 174 -2.03 -18.21 3.31
C ILE A 174 -1.07 -18.26 4.51
N LYS A 175 -1.54 -17.92 5.71
CA LYS A 175 -0.76 -17.95 6.94
C LYS A 175 -0.15 -19.35 7.20
N ARG A 176 -0.97 -20.39 7.06
CA ARG A 176 -0.53 -21.78 7.26
C ARG A 176 0.48 -22.21 6.21
N GLU A 177 0.18 -21.99 4.93
CA GLU A 177 1.01 -22.50 3.83
C GLU A 177 2.34 -21.74 3.68
N LEU A 178 2.35 -20.43 3.89
CA LEU A 178 3.58 -19.63 3.88
C LEU A 178 4.31 -19.64 5.23
N GLY A 179 3.62 -19.94 6.34
CA GLY A 179 4.19 -19.94 7.68
C GLY A 179 4.54 -18.54 8.18
N VAL A 180 3.72 -17.52 7.84
CA VAL A 180 4.00 -16.11 8.10
C VAL A 180 2.98 -15.49 9.03
N SER A 181 3.38 -14.45 9.77
CA SER A 181 2.44 -13.48 10.34
C SER A 181 1.92 -12.58 9.23
N LEU A 182 0.60 -12.28 9.26
CA LEU A 182 -0.08 -11.53 8.20
C LEU A 182 -0.48 -10.15 8.68
N TYR A 183 -0.20 -9.17 7.83
CA TYR A 183 -0.60 -7.79 8.03
C TYR A 183 -1.37 -7.30 6.81
N ASP A 184 -2.49 -6.66 7.06
CA ASP A 184 -3.34 -6.07 6.02
C ASP A 184 -2.97 -4.59 5.85
N ILE A 185 -2.61 -4.18 4.64
CA ILE A 185 -2.24 -2.79 4.33
C ILE A 185 -3.33 -2.13 3.51
N TYR A 186 -3.67 -0.91 3.90
CA TYR A 186 -4.72 -0.11 3.27
C TYR A 186 -4.17 1.15 2.63
N GLY A 187 -4.85 1.58 1.59
CA GLY A 187 -4.68 2.87 0.93
C GLY A 187 -5.46 2.97 -0.37
N LEU A 188 -5.46 4.13 -0.94
CA LEU A 188 -6.07 4.42 -2.24
C LEU A 188 -5.19 5.39 -3.02
N THR A 189 -5.19 5.26 -4.35
CA THR A 189 -4.35 6.07 -5.23
C THR A 189 -4.63 7.57 -5.07
N GLU A 190 -5.87 7.91 -4.79
CA GLU A 190 -6.33 9.29 -4.63
C GLU A 190 -5.73 10.02 -3.41
N ILE A 191 -5.23 9.25 -2.43
CA ILE A 191 -4.57 9.77 -1.22
C ILE A 191 -3.27 9.00 -1.01
N TYR A 192 -2.15 9.47 -1.50
CA TYR A 192 -0.81 8.87 -1.45
C TYR A 192 -0.68 7.45 -2.05
N GLY A 193 -1.68 6.61 -2.04
CA GLY A 193 -1.60 5.19 -2.40
C GLY A 193 -1.64 4.28 -1.17
N PRO A 194 -1.17 3.02 -1.25
CA PRO A 194 -1.08 2.15 -0.08
C PRO A 194 -0.11 2.72 0.96
N GLY A 195 -0.30 2.33 2.22
CA GLY A 195 0.56 2.77 3.33
C GLY A 195 -0.07 3.80 4.26
N ILE A 196 -1.30 4.25 4.00
CA ILE A 196 -2.03 5.11 4.94
C ILE A 196 -2.57 4.36 6.16
N GLY A 197 -2.70 3.05 6.08
CA GLY A 197 -3.11 2.23 7.20
C GLY A 197 -2.58 0.82 7.14
N ILE A 198 -2.35 0.20 8.30
CA ILE A 198 -1.89 -1.18 8.45
C ILE A 198 -2.46 -1.82 9.72
N SER A 199 -2.79 -3.11 9.65
CA SER A 199 -3.11 -3.88 10.84
C SER A 199 -1.86 -4.20 11.67
N CYS A 200 -2.03 -4.54 12.94
CA CYS A 200 -0.97 -5.04 13.82
C CYS A 200 -1.28 -6.47 14.27
N ASP A 201 -0.45 -7.02 15.15
CA ASP A 201 -0.59 -8.38 15.67
C ASP A 201 -1.91 -8.61 16.44
N GLU A 202 -2.51 -7.55 16.98
CA GLU A 202 -3.79 -7.64 17.72
C GLU A 202 -4.99 -7.89 16.79
N ASN A 203 -4.87 -7.65 15.48
CA ASN A 203 -5.93 -7.82 14.46
C ASN A 203 -7.26 -7.14 14.81
N ALA A 204 -7.24 -6.04 15.57
CA ALA A 204 -8.40 -5.31 16.07
C ALA A 204 -8.74 -4.07 15.25
N GLY A 205 -8.28 -4.01 14.02
CA GLY A 205 -8.44 -2.88 13.10
C GLY A 205 -7.11 -2.47 12.47
N MET A 206 -7.03 -1.22 12.03
CA MET A 206 -5.82 -0.68 11.41
C MET A 206 -5.35 0.58 12.14
N HIS A 207 -4.06 0.72 12.26
CA HIS A 207 -3.41 1.99 12.60
C HIS A 207 -3.38 2.87 11.35
N TYR A 208 -3.54 4.17 11.50
CA TYR A 208 -3.34 5.17 10.46
C TYR A 208 -2.51 6.34 11.01
N TRP A 209 -2.05 7.21 10.14
CA TRP A 209 -1.12 8.29 10.45
C TRP A 209 -1.87 9.62 10.51
N ASP A 210 -2.31 10.04 11.70
CA ASP A 210 -3.11 11.24 11.91
C ASP A 210 -2.34 12.55 11.65
N ASP A 211 -1.03 12.49 11.56
CA ASP A 211 -0.17 13.58 11.12
C ASP A 211 -0.14 13.77 9.59
N TYR A 212 -0.68 12.81 8.81
CA TYR A 212 -0.77 12.85 7.35
C TYR A 212 -2.18 12.75 6.80
N VAL A 213 -3.08 12.07 7.50
CA VAL A 213 -4.42 11.75 7.01
C VAL A 213 -5.45 12.05 8.09
N TYR A 214 -6.36 12.98 7.80
CA TYR A 214 -7.51 13.24 8.63
C TYR A 214 -8.67 12.34 8.22
N ILE A 215 -9.26 11.61 9.18
CA ILE A 215 -10.38 10.68 8.96
C ILE A 215 -11.63 11.21 9.66
N GLU A 216 -12.70 11.38 8.89
CA GLU A 216 -14.02 11.70 9.41
C GLU A 216 -14.98 10.54 9.21
N ILE A 217 -15.80 10.28 10.23
CA ILE A 217 -16.93 9.36 10.13
C ILE A 217 -18.20 10.20 10.00
N VAL A 218 -18.85 10.09 8.86
CA VAL A 218 -20.01 10.92 8.53
C VAL A 218 -21.22 10.07 8.19
N ASP A 219 -22.42 10.59 8.47
CA ASP A 219 -23.67 10.03 7.97
C ASP A 219 -23.70 10.10 6.44
N PRO A 220 -23.96 9.00 5.72
CA PRO A 220 -23.84 8.97 4.25
C PRO A 220 -24.94 9.78 3.53
N LYS A 221 -25.99 10.22 4.21
CA LYS A 221 -27.08 11.02 3.64
C LYS A 221 -26.91 12.51 3.91
N THR A 222 -26.50 12.86 5.12
CA THR A 222 -26.39 14.25 5.54
C THR A 222 -24.98 14.81 5.38
N LEU A 223 -23.97 13.93 5.27
CA LEU A 223 -22.54 14.23 5.25
C LEU A 223 -22.08 14.98 6.51
N GLN A 224 -22.84 14.85 7.61
CA GLN A 224 -22.47 15.43 8.89
C GLN A 224 -21.72 14.40 9.73
N PRO A 225 -20.75 14.82 10.55
CA PRO A 225 -20.08 13.93 11.51
C PRO A 225 -21.06 13.19 12.42
N VAL A 226 -20.76 11.93 12.77
CA VAL A 226 -21.55 11.08 13.68
C VAL A 226 -20.77 10.76 14.93
#